data_1ca89edcddf823e2037a79f50403c037
#
_entry.id   1ca89edcddf823e2037a79f50403c037
#
_cell.length_a   1.000
_cell.length_b   1.000
_cell.length_c   1.000
_cell.angle_alpha   90.00
_cell.angle_beta   90.00
_cell.angle_gamma   90.00
#
_symmetry.space_group_name_H-M   'P 1'
#
loop_
_entity.id
_entity.type
_entity.pdbx_description
1 polymer ?
#
loop_
_entity_poly.entity_id
_entity_poly.type
_entity_poly.pdbx_seq_one_letter_code
_entity_poly.pdbx_strand_id
1 'polypeptide(L)'
;MRDLLIDYERFVATGKPFGRAVVTSVWGSAPRPEGSSMLATSDGRIAGSVSGGCVESATALEIEAAIQRKTPKLVTFGVSDERAWEVGLACGGTIKVFVEPAVKPQLLEAAQGKTGQVMVSVIAGTGLGEAVRVLETGEIEGQFSVALPLDAISEAAGAALRREASTSRDVETSTGSVTLFFEVFPRHPRLVIFGAGQIAAALVPLAKALGYHTIVADGRKVFLDAERFPTAGELILAWPEEAFERIGLDSACYICLLSHDPKFDEPALKVALRSPAAYVGAIGSKKTQVSRRERLRELGLSDEEIGRLHGPIGLNLGGRQPAET
;
A
#
# COMPACT_ATOMS: atom_id res chain seq x y z
N MET A 1 7.56 1.60 3.95
CA MET A 1 8.83 1.31 3.22
C MET A 1 8.72 1.52 1.72
N ARG A 2 7.60 1.20 1.07
CA ARG A 2 7.42 1.46 -0.39
C ARG A 2 7.59 2.92 -0.78
N ASP A 3 7.03 3.80 0.00
CA ASP A 3 7.13 5.26 -0.14
C ASP A 3 8.56 5.80 0.01
N LEU A 4 9.48 4.98 0.52
CA LEU A 4 10.87 5.35 0.79
C LEU A 4 11.88 4.72 -0.18
N LEU A 5 11.45 4.01 -1.23
CA LEU A 5 12.38 3.32 -2.15
C LEU A 5 13.30 4.30 -2.87
N ILE A 6 12.80 5.46 -3.30
CA ILE A 6 13.60 6.51 -3.94
C ILE A 6 14.62 7.09 -2.94
N ASP A 7 14.22 7.33 -1.71
CA ASP A 7 15.13 7.83 -0.67
C ASP A 7 16.15 6.79 -0.25
N TYR A 8 15.75 5.51 -0.22
CA TYR A 8 16.67 4.39 -0.01
C TYR A 8 17.77 4.38 -1.07
N GLU A 9 17.42 4.45 -2.36
CA GLU A 9 18.41 4.50 -3.46
C GLU A 9 19.32 5.73 -3.32
N ARG A 10 18.76 6.86 -2.97
CA ARG A 10 19.52 8.10 -2.71
C ARG A 10 20.50 7.91 -1.54
N PHE A 11 20.10 7.25 -0.46
CA PHE A 11 20.98 7.00 0.67
C PHE A 11 22.09 5.98 0.32
N VAL A 12 21.77 4.92 -0.41
CA VAL A 12 22.77 3.97 -0.96
C VAL A 12 23.81 4.71 -1.79
N ALA A 13 23.41 5.63 -2.66
CA ALA A 13 24.30 6.40 -3.51
C ALA A 13 25.28 7.31 -2.73
N THR A 14 24.97 7.64 -1.45
CA THR A 14 25.91 8.42 -0.59
C THR A 14 27.07 7.58 -0.09
N GLY A 15 27.00 6.26 -0.10
CA GLY A 15 27.97 5.34 0.50
C GLY A 15 28.04 5.39 2.02
N LYS A 16 27.17 6.16 2.69
CA LYS A 16 27.14 6.28 4.15
C LYS A 16 26.27 5.19 4.76
N PRO A 17 26.64 4.68 5.96
CA PRO A 17 25.76 3.78 6.70
C PRO A 17 24.44 4.46 7.01
N PHE A 18 23.34 3.74 6.87
CA PHE A 18 22.01 4.18 7.29
C PHE A 18 21.20 3.00 7.79
N GLY A 19 20.27 3.30 8.68
CA GLY A 19 19.36 2.32 9.27
C GLY A 19 17.91 2.71 9.07
N ARG A 20 17.04 1.92 9.65
CA ARG A 20 15.59 2.05 9.53
C ARG A 20 14.94 2.03 10.90
N ALA A 21 13.83 2.76 11.03
CA ALA A 21 12.88 2.62 12.12
C ALA A 21 11.48 2.37 11.54
N VAL A 22 10.70 1.48 12.18
CA VAL A 22 9.33 1.18 11.80
C VAL A 22 8.41 1.20 13.01
N VAL A 23 7.23 1.81 12.87
CA VAL A 23 6.18 1.79 13.90
C VAL A 23 5.60 0.38 13.99
N THR A 24 5.69 -0.23 15.17
CA THR A 24 5.23 -1.62 15.42
C THR A 24 3.97 -1.68 16.27
N SER A 25 3.66 -0.62 16.99
CA SER A 25 2.45 -0.51 17.80
C SER A 25 2.10 0.95 18.05
N VAL A 26 0.81 1.24 18.02
CA VAL A 26 0.24 2.55 18.31
C VAL A 26 -0.79 2.40 19.41
N TRP A 27 -0.76 3.28 20.41
CA TRP A 27 -1.77 3.36 21.44
C TRP A 27 -2.19 4.82 21.65
N GLY A 28 -3.51 5.06 21.71
CA GLY A 28 -4.07 6.42 21.75
C GLY A 28 -4.02 7.11 20.39
N SER A 29 -3.90 8.43 20.38
CA SER A 29 -3.84 9.24 19.16
C SER A 29 -2.39 9.34 18.66
N ALA A 30 -2.11 8.73 17.50
CA ALA A 30 -0.82 8.89 16.81
C ALA A 30 -1.05 9.21 15.33
N PRO A 31 -0.25 10.10 14.73
CA PRO A 31 -0.46 10.57 13.36
C PRO A 31 -0.02 9.56 12.30
N ARG A 32 0.73 8.52 12.67
CA ARG A 32 1.26 7.50 11.76
C ARG A 32 0.88 6.10 12.22
N PRO A 33 0.32 5.24 11.33
CA PRO A 33 -0.07 3.86 11.67
C PRO A 33 1.14 2.92 11.74
N GLU A 34 0.91 1.70 12.24
CA GLU A 34 1.87 0.61 12.19
C GLU A 34 2.33 0.34 10.76
N GLY A 35 3.62 0.00 10.59
CA GLY A 35 4.28 -0.14 9.29
C GLY A 35 4.86 1.16 8.73
N SER A 36 4.51 2.33 9.29
CA SER A 36 5.14 3.60 8.92
C SER A 36 6.62 3.55 9.22
N SER A 37 7.44 3.97 8.25
CA SER A 37 8.89 3.83 8.32
C SER A 37 9.61 5.15 8.18
N MET A 38 10.80 5.21 8.77
CA MET A 38 11.78 6.29 8.63
C MET A 38 13.15 5.69 8.37
N LEU A 39 13.90 6.27 7.45
CA LEU A 39 15.33 6.00 7.24
C LEU A 39 16.14 7.15 7.83
N ALA A 40 17.28 6.83 8.42
CA ALA A 40 18.24 7.85 8.83
C ALA A 40 19.67 7.40 8.56
N THR A 41 20.51 8.32 8.07
CA THR A 41 21.94 8.12 7.88
C THR A 41 22.70 8.42 9.17
N SER A 42 23.91 7.91 9.29
CA SER A 42 24.81 8.18 10.42
C SER A 42 25.22 9.66 10.59
N ASP A 43 24.94 10.51 9.61
CA ASP A 43 25.18 11.95 9.64
C ASP A 43 23.88 12.79 9.79
N GLY A 44 22.78 12.14 10.22
CA GLY A 44 21.55 12.80 10.63
C GLY A 44 20.58 13.17 9.50
N ARG A 45 20.78 12.72 8.26
CA ARG A 45 19.76 12.88 7.19
C ARG A 45 18.64 11.90 7.44
N ILE A 46 17.41 12.36 7.29
CA ILE A 46 16.21 11.55 7.47
C ILE A 46 15.35 11.53 6.21
N ALA A 47 14.60 10.43 6.02
CA ALA A 47 13.54 10.30 5.04
C ALA A 47 12.39 9.48 5.64
N GLY A 48 11.15 9.82 5.32
CA GLY A 48 9.97 9.24 5.94
C GLY A 48 9.67 9.77 7.33
N SER A 49 8.75 9.12 8.05
CA SER A 49 8.31 9.58 9.36
C SER A 49 7.64 8.46 10.16
N VAL A 50 7.82 8.47 11.47
CA VAL A 50 7.19 7.55 12.44
C VAL A 50 6.13 8.25 13.31
N SER A 51 6.14 9.60 13.37
CA SER A 51 5.25 10.35 14.27
C SER A 51 4.65 11.62 13.66
N GLY A 52 5.07 12.01 12.45
CA GLY A 52 4.66 13.26 11.83
C GLY A 52 5.43 14.50 12.32
N GLY A 53 6.62 14.34 12.91
CA GLY A 53 7.52 15.41 13.32
C GLY A 53 7.87 15.47 14.80
N CYS A 54 7.17 14.72 15.66
CA CYS A 54 7.36 14.84 17.11
C CYS A 54 8.62 14.14 17.63
N VAL A 55 8.89 12.91 17.17
CA VAL A 55 9.99 12.08 17.69
C VAL A 55 11.04 11.70 16.66
N GLU A 56 11.01 12.29 15.46
CA GLU A 56 11.92 11.95 14.36
C GLU A 56 13.38 12.16 14.73
N SER A 57 13.71 13.27 15.40
CA SER A 57 15.09 13.55 15.83
C SER A 57 15.59 12.52 16.85
N ALA A 58 14.77 12.15 17.83
CA ALA A 58 15.10 11.11 18.79
C ALA A 58 15.21 9.74 18.13
N THR A 59 14.33 9.43 17.18
CA THR A 59 14.39 8.18 16.40
C THR A 59 15.65 8.11 15.55
N ALA A 60 16.10 9.23 14.96
CA ALA A 60 17.34 9.29 14.18
C ALA A 60 18.57 8.98 15.07
N LEU A 61 18.62 9.49 16.28
CA LEU A 61 19.68 9.16 17.27
C LEU A 61 19.67 7.67 17.64
N GLU A 62 18.50 7.08 17.82
CA GLU A 62 18.39 5.62 18.08
C GLU A 62 18.84 4.79 16.87
N ILE A 63 18.56 5.23 15.64
CA ILE A 63 19.07 4.59 14.41
C ILE A 63 20.61 4.70 14.38
N GLU A 64 21.18 5.88 14.65
CA GLU A 64 22.63 6.06 14.68
C GLU A 64 23.27 5.12 15.71
N ALA A 65 22.71 5.05 16.93
CA ALA A 65 23.18 4.15 17.95
C ALA A 65 23.07 2.67 17.55
N ALA A 66 22.00 2.27 16.85
CA ALA A 66 21.82 0.92 16.33
C ALA A 66 22.89 0.59 15.26
N ILE A 67 23.20 1.52 14.35
CA ILE A 67 24.26 1.38 13.35
C ILE A 67 25.62 1.13 14.03
N GLN A 68 25.95 1.94 15.04
CA GLN A 68 27.22 1.81 15.78
C GLN A 68 27.33 0.47 16.52
N ARG A 69 26.23 0.02 17.16
CA ARG A 69 26.19 -1.23 17.93
C ARG A 69 25.97 -2.47 17.05
N LYS A 70 25.53 -2.29 15.81
CA LYS A 70 25.12 -3.36 14.88
C LYS A 70 24.01 -4.27 15.45
N THR A 71 23.16 -3.73 16.33
CA THR A 71 22.08 -4.46 16.97
C THR A 71 20.77 -3.68 16.85
N PRO A 72 19.67 -4.38 16.53
CA PRO A 72 18.35 -3.75 16.52
C PRO A 72 17.83 -3.51 17.96
N LYS A 73 16.83 -2.65 18.08
CA LYS A 73 16.23 -2.27 19.37
C LYS A 73 14.77 -1.90 19.21
N LEU A 74 13.93 -2.30 20.14
CA LEU A 74 12.57 -1.78 20.28
C LEU A 74 12.59 -0.58 21.23
N VAL A 75 12.05 0.57 20.78
CA VAL A 75 12.01 1.83 21.54
C VAL A 75 10.57 2.25 21.71
N THR A 76 10.22 2.76 22.89
CA THR A 76 8.89 3.32 23.17
C THR A 76 8.98 4.83 23.30
N PHE A 77 8.10 5.55 22.60
CA PHE A 77 7.92 6.99 22.74
C PHE A 77 6.49 7.27 23.21
N GLY A 78 6.33 8.02 24.31
CA GLY A 78 5.00 8.30 24.88
C GLY A 78 5.05 9.13 26.16
N VAL A 79 3.90 9.40 26.76
CA VAL A 79 3.70 10.36 27.86
C VAL A 79 4.24 9.89 29.21
N SER A 80 4.73 8.65 29.37
CA SER A 80 5.00 8.03 30.68
C SER A 80 6.44 8.15 31.20
N ASP A 81 7.38 8.75 30.46
CA ASP A 81 8.77 8.94 30.92
C ASP A 81 9.01 10.38 31.34
N GLU A 82 9.65 10.61 32.52
CA GLU A 82 10.04 11.95 32.95
C GLU A 82 10.96 12.67 31.95
N ARG A 83 11.63 11.90 31.05
CA ARG A 83 12.33 12.41 29.87
C ARG A 83 11.39 12.73 28.68
N ALA A 84 10.14 12.27 28.69
CA ALA A 84 9.14 12.47 27.64
C ALA A 84 8.66 13.93 27.55
N TRP A 85 8.87 14.74 28.53
CA TRP A 85 8.59 16.18 28.46
C TRP A 85 9.49 16.92 27.46
N GLU A 86 10.68 16.37 27.17
CA GLU A 86 11.58 16.92 26.15
C GLU A 86 11.32 16.33 24.73
N VAL A 87 10.67 15.14 24.62
CA VAL A 87 10.50 14.40 23.35
C VAL A 87 9.13 13.70 23.29
N GLY A 88 8.09 14.26 23.89
CA GLY A 88 6.75 13.67 23.93
C GLY A 88 5.96 13.86 22.63
N LEU A 89 5.07 12.90 22.33
CA LEU A 89 4.06 13.06 21.29
C LEU A 89 3.06 14.14 21.73
N ALA A 90 3.03 15.27 21.03
CA ALA A 90 2.12 16.38 21.32
C ALA A 90 0.62 15.97 21.30
N CYS A 91 0.28 14.85 20.68
CA CYS A 91 -1.06 14.27 20.60
C CYS A 91 -1.41 13.31 21.77
N GLY A 92 -0.52 13.09 22.74
CA GLY A 92 -0.78 12.28 23.94
C GLY A 92 -0.84 10.77 23.70
N GLY A 93 -0.43 10.28 22.53
CA GLY A 93 -0.35 8.85 22.23
C GLY A 93 0.98 8.22 22.64
N THR A 94 1.07 6.90 22.51
CA THR A 94 2.30 6.13 22.69
C THR A 94 2.54 5.31 21.42
N ILE A 95 3.79 5.30 20.94
CA ILE A 95 4.21 4.43 19.83
C ILE A 95 5.40 3.56 20.25
N LYS A 96 5.42 2.33 19.74
CA LYS A 96 6.63 1.49 19.78
C LYS A 96 7.24 1.49 18.39
N VAL A 97 8.54 1.70 18.33
CA VAL A 97 9.31 1.79 17.10
C VAL A 97 10.44 0.76 17.15
N PHE A 98 10.47 -0.12 16.15
CA PHE A 98 11.56 -1.06 15.99
C PHE A 98 12.63 -0.42 15.13
N VAL A 99 13.85 -0.32 15.69
CA VAL A 99 15.01 0.32 15.07
C VAL A 99 15.97 -0.76 14.58
N GLU A 100 16.32 -0.69 13.30
CA GLU A 100 17.20 -1.64 12.62
C GLU A 100 18.47 -0.92 12.14
N PRO A 101 19.67 -1.53 12.34
CA PRO A 101 20.95 -0.93 11.94
C PRO A 101 21.16 -0.83 10.44
N ALA A 102 20.38 -1.59 9.65
CA ALA A 102 20.40 -1.62 8.20
C ALA A 102 19.05 -2.08 7.65
N VAL A 103 18.77 -1.75 6.41
CA VAL A 103 17.59 -2.26 5.68
C VAL A 103 17.90 -3.65 5.12
N LYS A 104 17.07 -4.63 5.44
CA LYS A 104 17.25 -6.01 4.97
C LYS A 104 16.91 -6.16 3.49
N PRO A 105 17.65 -6.97 2.71
CA PRO A 105 17.32 -7.23 1.30
C PRO A 105 15.88 -7.78 1.11
N GLN A 106 15.46 -8.72 1.94
CA GLN A 106 14.11 -9.31 1.89
C GLN A 106 13.00 -8.26 2.07
N LEU A 107 13.26 -7.23 2.88
CA LEU A 107 12.32 -6.12 3.07
C LEU A 107 12.18 -5.28 1.78
N LEU A 108 13.29 -5.06 1.07
CA LEU A 108 13.28 -4.37 -0.22
C LEU A 108 12.53 -5.17 -1.27
N GLU A 109 12.77 -6.47 -1.33
CA GLU A 109 12.05 -7.38 -2.22
C GLU A 109 10.54 -7.36 -1.93
N ALA A 110 10.14 -7.38 -0.64
CA ALA A 110 8.74 -7.26 -0.26
C ALA A 110 8.14 -5.89 -0.64
N ALA A 111 8.89 -4.81 -0.44
CA ALA A 111 8.46 -3.45 -0.78
C ALA A 111 8.33 -3.24 -2.31
N GLN A 112 9.17 -3.87 -3.12
CA GLN A 112 9.15 -3.80 -4.58
C GLN A 112 8.22 -4.84 -5.23
N GLY A 113 7.79 -5.84 -4.46
CA GLY A 113 6.99 -6.96 -4.95
C GLY A 113 5.65 -6.53 -5.53
N LYS A 114 5.23 -7.20 -6.61
CA LYS A 114 3.93 -6.99 -7.28
C LYS A 114 2.77 -7.71 -6.56
N THR A 115 3.08 -8.80 -5.86
CA THR A 115 2.13 -9.59 -5.07
C THR A 115 2.11 -9.15 -3.62
N GLY A 116 1.05 -9.52 -2.91
CA GLY A 116 0.96 -9.27 -1.47
C GLY A 116 2.00 -10.08 -0.70
N GLN A 117 2.67 -9.46 0.27
CA GLN A 117 3.72 -10.10 1.08
C GLN A 117 3.70 -9.54 2.50
N VAL A 118 4.21 -10.33 3.44
CA VAL A 118 4.36 -9.92 4.83
C VAL A 118 5.78 -10.21 5.29
N MET A 119 6.48 -9.18 5.79
CA MET A 119 7.72 -9.39 6.54
C MET A 119 7.38 -9.67 7.99
N VAL A 120 7.83 -10.80 8.51
CA VAL A 120 7.66 -11.17 9.92
C VAL A 120 9.00 -11.07 10.60
N SER A 121 9.13 -10.12 11.52
CA SER A 121 10.38 -9.81 12.22
C SER A 121 10.24 -10.07 13.72
N VAL A 122 11.26 -10.64 14.33
CA VAL A 122 11.39 -10.72 15.81
C VAL A 122 11.80 -9.34 16.32
N ILE A 123 10.90 -8.68 17.03
CA ILE A 123 11.13 -7.33 17.57
C ILE A 123 11.42 -7.29 19.08
N ALA A 124 11.20 -8.42 19.78
CA ALA A 124 11.61 -8.63 21.16
C ALA A 124 11.75 -10.14 21.46
N GLY A 125 12.62 -10.48 22.42
CA GLY A 125 12.89 -11.87 22.81
C GLY A 125 14.07 -12.51 22.05
N THR A 126 14.19 -13.83 22.16
CA THR A 126 15.27 -14.58 21.51
C THR A 126 15.11 -14.52 19.97
N GLY A 127 16.22 -14.32 19.26
CA GLY A 127 16.23 -14.12 17.81
C GLY A 127 15.95 -12.66 17.39
N LEU A 128 16.08 -11.70 18.32
CA LEU A 128 15.86 -10.27 18.05
C LEU A 128 16.53 -9.81 16.75
N GLY A 129 15.73 -9.27 15.83
CA GLY A 129 16.18 -8.81 14.53
C GLY A 129 16.13 -9.87 13.43
N GLU A 130 15.87 -11.15 13.71
CA GLU A 130 15.63 -12.14 12.67
C GLU A 130 14.31 -11.85 11.95
N ALA A 131 14.24 -12.22 10.68
CA ALA A 131 13.03 -12.00 9.89
C ALA A 131 12.89 -13.04 8.79
N VAL A 132 11.63 -13.32 8.45
CA VAL A 132 11.24 -14.14 7.30
C VAL A 132 10.25 -13.36 6.45
N ARG A 133 10.12 -13.74 5.19
CA ARG A 133 9.12 -13.23 4.27
C ARG A 133 8.03 -14.28 4.06
N VAL A 134 6.79 -13.91 4.23
CA VAL A 134 5.62 -14.75 3.93
C VAL A 134 4.97 -14.24 2.66
N LEU A 135 4.90 -15.09 1.65
CA LEU A 135 4.27 -14.79 0.38
C LEU A 135 2.75 -14.87 0.51
N GLU A 136 2.03 -14.29 -0.43
CA GLU A 136 0.55 -14.35 -0.49
C GLU A 136 0.02 -15.79 -0.57
N THR A 137 0.83 -16.73 -1.09
CA THR A 137 0.54 -18.16 -1.13
C THR A 137 0.60 -18.84 0.24
N GLY A 138 1.16 -18.17 1.26
CA GLY A 138 1.46 -18.74 2.57
C GLY A 138 2.88 -19.35 2.68
N GLU A 139 3.63 -19.41 1.58
CA GLU A 139 5.02 -19.88 1.59
C GLU A 139 5.91 -18.93 2.39
N ILE A 140 6.80 -19.51 3.22
CA ILE A 140 7.74 -18.77 4.06
C ILE A 140 9.13 -18.88 3.46
N GLU A 141 9.72 -17.73 3.18
CA GLU A 141 11.12 -17.61 2.72
C GLU A 141 12.01 -17.08 3.84
N GLY A 142 13.09 -17.80 4.10
CA GLY A 142 13.98 -17.56 5.23
C GLY A 142 13.74 -18.55 6.38
N GLN A 143 14.41 -18.29 7.51
CA GLN A 143 14.30 -19.12 8.70
C GLN A 143 14.56 -18.31 9.96
N PHE A 144 13.99 -18.74 11.06
CA PHE A 144 14.33 -18.27 12.39
C PHE A 144 15.30 -19.25 13.06
N SER A 145 16.22 -18.75 13.87
CA SER A 145 17.09 -19.61 14.70
C SER A 145 16.34 -20.24 15.88
N VAL A 146 15.23 -19.62 16.26
CA VAL A 146 14.32 -20.08 17.32
C VAL A 146 13.20 -20.92 16.72
N ALA A 147 12.83 -22.00 17.38
CA ALA A 147 11.68 -22.81 16.98
C ALA A 147 10.38 -22.03 17.19
N LEU A 148 9.79 -21.57 16.10
CA LEU A 148 8.52 -20.85 16.06
C LEU A 148 7.46 -21.65 15.30
N PRO A 149 6.17 -21.51 15.62
CA PRO A 149 5.07 -22.23 14.97
C PRO A 149 4.80 -21.65 13.57
N LEU A 150 5.52 -22.13 12.56
CA LEU A 150 5.51 -21.58 11.20
C LEU A 150 4.11 -21.57 10.56
N ASP A 151 3.30 -22.61 10.78
CA ASP A 151 1.93 -22.65 10.25
C ASP A 151 1.06 -21.54 10.84
N ALA A 152 1.14 -21.30 12.14
CA ALA A 152 0.41 -20.21 12.80
C ALA A 152 0.93 -18.83 12.37
N ILE A 153 2.22 -18.70 12.07
CA ILE A 153 2.82 -17.50 11.52
C ILE A 153 2.29 -17.24 10.11
N SER A 154 2.26 -18.25 9.25
CA SER A 154 1.72 -18.15 7.88
C SER A 154 0.24 -17.76 7.89
N GLU A 155 -0.56 -18.37 8.74
CA GLU A 155 -1.99 -18.02 8.91
C GLU A 155 -2.16 -16.58 9.40
N ALA A 156 -1.39 -16.16 10.40
CA ALA A 156 -1.42 -14.80 10.93
C ALA A 156 -0.98 -13.77 9.90
N ALA A 157 0.05 -14.07 9.10
CA ALA A 157 0.49 -13.22 8.00
C ALA A 157 -0.59 -13.07 6.93
N GLY A 158 -1.24 -14.18 6.53
CA GLY A 158 -2.36 -14.15 5.59
C GLY A 158 -3.55 -13.33 6.13
N ALA A 159 -3.85 -13.42 7.42
CA ALA A 159 -4.89 -12.60 8.05
C ALA A 159 -4.53 -11.11 8.09
N ALA A 160 -3.27 -10.76 8.37
CA ALA A 160 -2.78 -9.39 8.35
C ALA A 160 -2.82 -8.82 6.92
N LEU A 161 -2.41 -9.61 5.93
CA LEU A 161 -2.44 -9.22 4.52
C LEU A 161 -3.86 -8.94 4.02
N ARG A 162 -4.84 -9.79 4.37
CA ARG A 162 -6.26 -9.56 4.01
C ARG A 162 -6.85 -8.29 4.63
N ARG A 163 -6.34 -7.86 5.79
CA ARG A 163 -6.75 -6.61 6.45
C ARG A 163 -5.95 -5.40 5.98
N GLU A 164 -4.90 -5.63 5.20
CA GLU A 164 -3.92 -4.62 4.79
C GLU A 164 -3.37 -3.80 5.99
N ALA A 165 -3.22 -4.46 7.14
CA ALA A 165 -2.84 -3.82 8.39
C ALA A 165 -1.67 -4.56 9.05
N SER A 166 -0.57 -3.82 9.27
CA SER A 166 0.57 -4.31 10.03
C SER A 166 0.19 -4.45 11.51
N THR A 167 0.76 -5.46 12.20
CA THR A 167 0.40 -5.77 13.58
C THR A 167 1.53 -6.50 14.30
N SER A 168 1.54 -6.44 15.63
CA SER A 168 2.44 -7.23 16.47
C SER A 168 1.69 -8.32 17.23
N ARG A 169 2.36 -9.44 17.50
CA ARG A 169 1.84 -10.55 18.31
C ARG A 169 2.94 -11.15 19.17
N ASP A 170 2.57 -11.50 20.39
CA ASP A 170 3.43 -12.29 21.27
C ASP A 170 3.20 -13.78 21.00
N VAL A 171 4.29 -14.54 20.98
CA VAL A 171 4.32 -15.99 20.77
C VAL A 171 5.14 -16.61 21.88
N GLU A 172 4.54 -17.55 22.63
CA GLU A 172 5.24 -18.31 23.64
C GLU A 172 6.10 -19.41 23.00
N THR A 173 7.34 -19.49 23.44
CA THR A 173 8.31 -20.51 22.99
C THR A 173 8.89 -21.25 24.19
N SER A 174 9.62 -22.33 23.93
CA SER A 174 10.33 -23.08 25.00
C SER A 174 11.41 -22.22 25.70
N THR A 175 11.85 -21.11 25.11
CA THR A 175 12.89 -20.23 25.64
C THR A 175 12.34 -18.90 26.17
N GLY A 176 11.02 -18.75 26.26
CA GLY A 176 10.33 -17.54 26.72
C GLY A 176 9.45 -16.91 25.65
N SER A 177 8.87 -15.76 25.94
CA SER A 177 8.02 -15.03 25.01
C SER A 177 8.83 -14.27 23.94
N VAL A 178 8.37 -14.33 22.70
CA VAL A 178 8.94 -13.63 21.55
C VAL A 178 7.85 -12.75 20.95
N THR A 179 8.15 -11.48 20.72
CA THR A 179 7.21 -10.59 19.99
C THR A 179 7.56 -10.57 18.51
N LEU A 180 6.60 -10.93 17.68
CA LEU A 180 6.67 -10.87 16.21
C LEU A 180 5.95 -9.63 15.68
N PHE A 181 6.55 -8.94 14.73
CA PHE A 181 5.92 -7.87 13.97
C PHE A 181 5.66 -8.33 12.54
N PHE A 182 4.41 -8.25 12.12
CA PHE A 182 3.91 -8.58 10.79
C PHE A 182 3.78 -7.26 10.00
N GLU A 183 4.77 -6.94 9.20
CA GLU A 183 4.76 -5.76 8.34
C GLU A 183 4.17 -6.12 6.98
N VAL A 184 3.03 -5.53 6.67
CA VAL A 184 2.23 -5.87 5.50
C VAL A 184 2.62 -5.01 4.30
N PHE A 185 2.88 -5.68 3.18
CA PHE A 185 3.05 -5.10 1.85
C PHE A 185 1.93 -5.61 0.95
N PRO A 186 0.76 -4.94 0.91
CA PRO A 186 -0.35 -5.38 0.07
C PRO A 186 0.03 -5.31 -1.41
N ARG A 187 -0.77 -5.87 -2.30
CA ARG A 187 -0.59 -5.68 -3.74
C ARG A 187 -0.57 -4.20 -4.08
N HIS A 188 0.21 -3.81 -5.10
CA HIS A 188 0.16 -2.43 -5.57
C HIS A 188 -1.25 -2.11 -6.10
N PRO A 189 -1.90 -1.05 -5.60
CA PRO A 189 -3.20 -0.66 -6.12
C PRO A 189 -3.05 -0.21 -7.58
N ARG A 190 -3.89 -0.75 -8.46
CA ARG A 190 -3.92 -0.45 -9.89
C ARG A 190 -5.19 0.32 -10.22
N LEU A 191 -5.04 1.53 -10.75
CA LEU A 191 -6.17 2.29 -11.29
C LEU A 191 -6.27 2.02 -12.78
N VAL A 192 -7.29 1.27 -13.17
CA VAL A 192 -7.59 0.92 -14.54
C VAL A 192 -8.65 1.88 -15.08
N ILE A 193 -8.27 2.72 -16.02
CA ILE A 193 -9.14 3.72 -16.63
C ILE A 193 -9.46 3.27 -18.05
N PHE A 194 -10.72 3.00 -18.35
CA PHE A 194 -11.18 2.79 -19.71
C PHE A 194 -11.89 4.05 -20.24
N GLY A 195 -11.33 4.61 -21.33
CA GLY A 195 -11.78 5.88 -21.90
C GLY A 195 -10.76 7.00 -21.65
N ALA A 196 -9.83 7.20 -22.60
CA ALA A 196 -8.71 8.13 -22.54
C ALA A 196 -9.11 9.61 -22.82
N GLY A 197 -10.22 10.07 -22.21
CA GLY A 197 -10.73 11.44 -22.32
C GLY A 197 -10.01 12.45 -21.42
N GLN A 198 -10.59 13.67 -21.32
CA GLN A 198 -10.04 14.75 -20.52
C GLN A 198 -10.04 14.44 -19.01
N ILE A 199 -11.06 13.74 -18.51
CA ILE A 199 -11.14 13.33 -17.11
C ILE A 199 -10.03 12.34 -16.79
N ALA A 200 -9.75 11.38 -17.69
CA ALA A 200 -8.64 10.43 -17.53
C ALA A 200 -7.29 11.16 -17.44
N ALA A 201 -7.07 12.18 -18.29
CA ALA A 201 -5.84 12.97 -18.30
C ALA A 201 -5.63 13.75 -16.99
N ALA A 202 -6.70 14.24 -16.36
CA ALA A 202 -6.65 14.89 -15.07
C ALA A 202 -6.47 13.89 -13.91
N LEU A 203 -7.10 12.71 -14.00
CA LEU A 203 -7.09 11.69 -12.93
C LEU A 203 -5.73 10.99 -12.79
N VAL A 204 -5.05 10.69 -13.90
CA VAL A 204 -3.79 9.94 -13.91
C VAL A 204 -2.71 10.55 -13.01
N PRO A 205 -2.36 11.85 -13.10
CA PRO A 205 -1.33 12.42 -12.23
C PRO A 205 -1.75 12.42 -10.74
N LEU A 206 -3.03 12.60 -10.43
CA LEU A 206 -3.55 12.55 -9.05
C LEU A 206 -3.44 11.13 -8.49
N ALA A 207 -3.84 10.13 -9.26
CA ALA A 207 -3.74 8.73 -8.87
C ALA A 207 -2.28 8.31 -8.66
N LYS A 208 -1.36 8.76 -9.52
CA LYS A 208 0.07 8.51 -9.34
C LYS A 208 0.59 9.12 -8.03
N ALA A 209 0.18 10.35 -7.70
CA ALA A 209 0.56 11.01 -6.45
C ALA A 209 0.03 10.26 -5.22
N LEU A 210 -1.09 9.54 -5.35
CA LEU A 210 -1.67 8.66 -4.33
C LEU A 210 -1.06 7.24 -4.32
N GLY A 211 -0.06 6.96 -5.16
CA GLY A 211 0.63 5.67 -5.19
C GLY A 211 -0.03 4.59 -6.05
N TYR A 212 -1.02 4.92 -6.88
CA TYR A 212 -1.61 3.96 -7.82
C TYR A 212 -0.71 3.73 -9.03
N HIS A 213 -0.59 2.47 -9.46
CA HIS A 213 -0.13 2.17 -10.81
C HIS A 213 -1.28 2.40 -11.79
N THR A 214 -1.16 3.40 -12.65
CA THR A 214 -2.24 3.81 -13.56
C THR A 214 -2.12 3.11 -14.91
N ILE A 215 -3.22 2.52 -15.36
CA ILE A 215 -3.33 1.87 -16.66
C ILE A 215 -4.48 2.56 -17.41
N VAL A 216 -4.19 3.15 -18.56
CA VAL A 216 -5.21 3.80 -19.40
C VAL A 216 -5.44 2.99 -20.65
N ALA A 217 -6.66 2.55 -20.87
CA ALA A 217 -7.08 1.78 -22.03
C ALA A 217 -8.15 2.53 -22.85
N ASP A 218 -8.08 2.43 -24.16
CA ASP A 218 -9.11 2.93 -25.09
C ASP A 218 -9.05 2.15 -26.41
N GLY A 219 -10.17 1.86 -27.01
CA GLY A 219 -10.24 1.23 -28.34
C GLY A 219 -9.89 2.17 -29.49
N ARG A 220 -9.76 3.46 -29.24
CA ARG A 220 -9.54 4.51 -30.25
C ARG A 220 -8.13 5.09 -30.12
N LYS A 221 -7.27 4.77 -31.09
CA LYS A 221 -5.86 5.19 -31.12
C LYS A 221 -5.65 6.71 -30.92
N VAL A 222 -6.54 7.54 -31.45
CA VAL A 222 -6.45 9.00 -31.40
C VAL A 222 -6.47 9.57 -29.97
N PHE A 223 -7.01 8.85 -29.01
CA PHE A 223 -7.08 9.27 -27.62
C PHE A 223 -5.90 8.78 -26.76
N LEU A 224 -5.21 7.73 -27.19
CA LEU A 224 -4.06 7.14 -26.49
C LEU A 224 -2.76 7.76 -26.99
N ASP A 225 -2.45 8.93 -26.48
CA ASP A 225 -1.24 9.65 -26.79
C ASP A 225 -0.38 9.78 -25.54
N ALA A 226 0.90 9.35 -25.61
CA ALA A 226 1.83 9.45 -24.50
C ALA A 226 2.08 10.88 -24.03
N GLU A 227 1.96 11.87 -24.92
CA GLU A 227 2.07 13.27 -24.53
C GLU A 227 0.89 13.75 -23.68
N ARG A 228 -0.29 13.15 -23.84
CA ARG A 228 -1.47 13.42 -23.02
C ARG A 228 -1.43 12.70 -21.66
N PHE A 229 -0.69 11.61 -21.58
CA PHE A 229 -0.57 10.77 -20.39
C PHE A 229 0.89 10.55 -19.97
N PRO A 230 1.68 11.63 -19.76
CA PRO A 230 3.13 11.49 -19.53
C PRO A 230 3.48 10.78 -18.22
N THR A 231 2.52 10.64 -17.31
CA THR A 231 2.71 10.01 -16.01
C THR A 231 1.96 8.69 -15.85
N ALA A 232 1.27 8.20 -16.90
CA ALA A 232 0.63 6.89 -16.87
C ALA A 232 1.69 5.77 -16.75
N GLY A 233 1.36 4.74 -16.00
CA GLY A 233 2.19 3.55 -15.89
C GLY A 233 2.13 2.72 -17.17
N GLU A 234 0.95 2.63 -17.80
CA GLU A 234 0.74 1.84 -19.02
C GLU A 234 -0.38 2.44 -19.88
N LEU A 235 -0.22 2.35 -21.21
CA LEU A 235 -1.25 2.71 -22.20
C LEU A 235 -1.59 1.48 -23.04
N ILE A 236 -2.88 1.11 -23.10
CA ILE A 236 -3.34 -0.09 -23.81
C ILE A 236 -4.33 0.29 -24.89
N LEU A 237 -3.95 0.10 -26.16
CA LEU A 237 -4.86 0.20 -27.30
C LEU A 237 -5.56 -1.16 -27.48
N ALA A 238 -6.76 -1.28 -26.95
CA ALA A 238 -7.58 -2.48 -27.08
C ALA A 238 -9.05 -2.20 -26.77
N TRP A 239 -9.94 -3.11 -27.19
CA TRP A 239 -11.33 -3.16 -26.73
C TRP A 239 -11.40 -3.62 -25.26
N PRO A 240 -12.51 -3.35 -24.54
CA PRO A 240 -12.58 -3.60 -23.11
C PRO A 240 -12.23 -5.02 -22.68
N GLU A 241 -12.81 -6.03 -23.34
CA GLU A 241 -12.55 -7.43 -22.97
C GLU A 241 -11.07 -7.78 -23.13
N GLU A 242 -10.47 -7.41 -24.27
CA GLU A 242 -9.06 -7.66 -24.55
C GLU A 242 -8.15 -6.86 -23.58
N ALA A 243 -8.51 -5.60 -23.30
CA ALA A 243 -7.76 -4.79 -22.35
C ALA A 243 -7.75 -5.42 -20.96
N PHE A 244 -8.91 -5.85 -20.45
CA PHE A 244 -9.03 -6.45 -19.14
C PHE A 244 -8.38 -7.83 -19.03
N GLU A 245 -8.40 -8.62 -20.11
CA GLU A 245 -7.66 -9.88 -20.19
C GLU A 245 -6.15 -9.64 -20.07
N ARG A 246 -5.59 -8.68 -20.82
CA ARG A 246 -4.17 -8.31 -20.76
C ARG A 246 -3.77 -7.79 -19.39
N ILE A 247 -4.63 -6.99 -18.73
CA ILE A 247 -4.39 -6.42 -17.42
C ILE A 247 -4.42 -7.49 -16.33
N GLY A 248 -5.26 -8.52 -16.47
CA GLY A 248 -5.50 -9.52 -15.44
C GLY A 248 -6.10 -8.87 -14.17
N LEU A 249 -7.43 -8.69 -14.16
CA LEU A 249 -8.13 -8.02 -13.07
C LEU A 249 -8.07 -8.84 -11.78
N ASP A 250 -7.68 -8.20 -10.68
CA ASP A 250 -7.64 -8.78 -9.34
C ASP A 250 -8.20 -7.81 -8.28
N SER A 251 -8.13 -8.20 -7.01
CA SER A 251 -8.64 -7.41 -5.89
C SER A 251 -7.90 -6.09 -5.64
N ALA A 252 -6.74 -5.86 -6.27
CA ALA A 252 -6.02 -4.59 -6.21
C ALA A 252 -6.40 -3.63 -7.35
N CYS A 253 -7.35 -4.02 -8.22
CA CYS A 253 -7.82 -3.18 -9.31
C CYS A 253 -8.98 -2.27 -8.87
N TYR A 254 -8.86 -1.00 -9.21
CA TYR A 254 -9.90 0.03 -9.14
C TYR A 254 -10.22 0.47 -10.56
N ILE A 255 -11.44 0.22 -11.02
CA ILE A 255 -11.83 0.40 -12.44
C ILE A 255 -12.68 1.66 -12.57
N CYS A 256 -12.28 2.56 -13.47
CA CYS A 256 -13.00 3.77 -13.83
C CYS A 256 -13.37 3.75 -15.32
N LEU A 257 -14.67 3.68 -15.63
CA LEU A 257 -15.18 3.74 -17.00
C LEU A 257 -15.57 5.18 -17.32
N LEU A 258 -14.81 5.82 -18.20
CA LEU A 258 -14.89 7.24 -18.52
C LEU A 258 -15.19 7.51 -20.00
N SER A 259 -15.68 6.50 -20.76
CA SER A 259 -15.87 6.61 -22.21
C SER A 259 -17.16 7.31 -22.62
N HIS A 260 -18.21 7.30 -21.82
CA HIS A 260 -19.58 7.76 -22.13
C HIS A 260 -20.28 7.00 -23.28
N ASP A 261 -19.65 5.99 -23.88
CA ASP A 261 -20.20 5.27 -25.03
C ASP A 261 -20.63 3.86 -24.60
N PRO A 262 -21.92 3.51 -24.73
CA PRO A 262 -22.41 2.18 -24.35
C PRO A 262 -21.70 1.03 -25.06
N LYS A 263 -21.17 1.25 -26.26
CA LYS A 263 -20.40 0.23 -27.00
C LYS A 263 -19.16 -0.23 -26.24
N PHE A 264 -18.54 0.67 -25.48
CA PHE A 264 -17.37 0.39 -24.65
C PHE A 264 -17.78 0.09 -23.21
N ASP A 265 -18.71 0.90 -22.65
CA ASP A 265 -19.07 0.81 -21.24
C ASP A 265 -19.74 -0.53 -20.89
N GLU A 266 -20.63 -1.05 -21.73
CA GLU A 266 -21.38 -2.28 -21.44
C GLU A 266 -20.52 -3.54 -21.46
N PRO A 267 -19.69 -3.80 -22.50
CA PRO A 267 -18.72 -4.89 -22.46
C PRO A 267 -17.73 -4.77 -21.31
N ALA A 268 -17.25 -3.55 -21.05
CA ALA A 268 -16.35 -3.28 -19.92
C ALA A 268 -16.99 -3.65 -18.58
N LEU A 269 -18.23 -3.19 -18.33
CA LEU A 269 -18.97 -3.46 -17.11
C LEU A 269 -19.26 -4.95 -16.91
N LYS A 270 -19.57 -5.66 -17.99
CA LYS A 270 -19.82 -7.11 -17.95
C LYS A 270 -18.62 -7.89 -17.42
N VAL A 271 -17.42 -7.51 -17.82
CA VAL A 271 -16.18 -8.14 -17.33
C VAL A 271 -15.82 -7.62 -15.92
N ALA A 272 -15.83 -6.30 -15.74
CA ALA A 272 -15.39 -5.68 -14.50
C ALA A 272 -16.25 -6.07 -13.29
N LEU A 273 -17.58 -6.12 -13.44
CA LEU A 273 -18.49 -6.46 -12.33
C LEU A 273 -18.42 -7.93 -11.91
N ARG A 274 -17.97 -8.83 -12.79
CA ARG A 274 -17.70 -10.24 -12.51
C ARG A 274 -16.31 -10.52 -12.00
N SER A 275 -15.41 -9.55 -12.15
CA SER A 275 -14.04 -9.67 -11.67
C SER A 275 -13.93 -9.46 -10.15
N PRO A 276 -12.81 -9.85 -9.52
CA PRO A 276 -12.57 -9.58 -8.11
C PRO A 276 -12.15 -8.11 -7.82
N ALA A 277 -12.23 -7.19 -8.81
CA ALA A 277 -11.82 -5.80 -8.63
C ALA A 277 -12.45 -5.14 -7.39
N ALA A 278 -11.65 -4.37 -6.65
CA ALA A 278 -12.08 -3.72 -5.42
C ALA A 278 -13.12 -2.61 -5.66
N TYR A 279 -13.08 -1.97 -6.81
CA TYR A 279 -13.97 -0.88 -7.17
C TYR A 279 -14.28 -0.88 -8.66
N VAL A 280 -15.55 -0.63 -9.01
CA VAL A 280 -16.00 -0.42 -10.39
C VAL A 280 -16.89 0.82 -10.43
N GLY A 281 -16.40 1.89 -11.05
CA GLY A 281 -17.14 3.13 -11.20
C GLY A 281 -17.36 3.49 -12.67
N ALA A 282 -18.51 4.09 -12.99
CA ALA A 282 -18.81 4.54 -14.34
C ALA A 282 -19.41 5.94 -14.38
N ILE A 283 -18.91 6.76 -15.30
CA ILE A 283 -19.39 8.11 -15.53
C ILE A 283 -20.81 8.11 -16.10
N GLY A 284 -21.55 9.20 -15.90
CA GLY A 284 -22.88 9.40 -16.44
C GLY A 284 -23.86 9.94 -15.41
N SER A 285 -24.93 10.59 -15.88
CA SER A 285 -25.96 11.15 -15.02
C SER A 285 -26.75 10.08 -14.27
N LYS A 286 -27.48 10.45 -13.22
CA LYS A 286 -28.42 9.53 -12.53
C LYS A 286 -29.37 8.84 -13.49
N LYS A 287 -29.90 9.56 -14.49
CA LYS A 287 -30.78 9.00 -15.54
C LYS A 287 -30.03 7.94 -16.39
N THR A 288 -28.79 8.25 -16.79
CA THR A 288 -27.94 7.29 -17.53
C THR A 288 -27.69 6.03 -16.72
N GLN A 289 -27.50 6.15 -15.40
CA GLN A 289 -27.25 4.98 -14.54
C GLN A 289 -28.49 4.06 -14.43
N VAL A 290 -29.70 4.61 -14.41
CA VAL A 290 -30.94 3.79 -14.42
C VAL A 290 -30.99 2.94 -15.68
N SER A 291 -30.92 3.57 -16.86
CA SER A 291 -30.97 2.85 -18.16
C SER A 291 -29.79 1.88 -18.34
N ARG A 292 -28.59 2.21 -17.80
CA ARG A 292 -27.43 1.31 -17.83
C ARG A 292 -27.70 0.05 -17.01
N ARG A 293 -28.26 0.16 -15.80
CA ARG A 293 -28.60 -1.00 -14.96
C ARG A 293 -29.64 -1.93 -15.61
N GLU A 294 -30.61 -1.36 -16.33
CA GLU A 294 -31.59 -2.13 -17.10
C GLU A 294 -30.88 -2.95 -18.20
N ARG A 295 -30.03 -2.31 -19.00
CA ARG A 295 -29.29 -3.03 -20.08
C ARG A 295 -28.32 -4.07 -19.53
N LEU A 296 -27.69 -3.83 -18.34
CA LEU A 296 -26.85 -4.83 -17.71
C LEU A 296 -27.62 -6.08 -17.27
N ARG A 297 -28.89 -5.92 -16.81
CA ARG A 297 -29.79 -7.07 -16.57
C ARG A 297 -30.11 -7.84 -17.84
N GLU A 298 -30.38 -7.13 -18.94
CA GLU A 298 -30.61 -7.74 -20.26
C GLU A 298 -29.39 -8.52 -20.75
N LEU A 299 -28.18 -8.08 -20.41
CA LEU A 299 -26.92 -8.77 -20.67
C LEU A 299 -26.62 -9.91 -19.68
N GLY A 300 -27.55 -10.24 -18.79
CA GLY A 300 -27.47 -11.37 -17.86
C GLY A 300 -26.62 -11.18 -16.65
N LEU A 301 -26.44 -9.93 -16.17
CA LEU A 301 -25.81 -9.66 -14.88
C LEU A 301 -26.86 -9.74 -13.76
N SER A 302 -26.48 -10.33 -12.63
CA SER A 302 -27.31 -10.39 -11.44
C SER A 302 -27.41 -9.02 -10.74
N ASP A 303 -28.43 -8.84 -9.90
CA ASP A 303 -28.57 -7.61 -9.10
C ASP A 303 -27.41 -7.44 -8.10
N GLU A 304 -26.80 -8.52 -7.64
CA GLU A 304 -25.61 -8.51 -6.80
C GLU A 304 -24.39 -7.96 -7.57
N GLU A 305 -24.13 -8.46 -8.79
CA GLU A 305 -23.07 -7.96 -9.68
C GLU A 305 -23.30 -6.47 -9.98
N ILE A 306 -24.52 -6.08 -10.35
CA ILE A 306 -24.91 -4.71 -10.65
C ILE A 306 -24.81 -3.81 -9.41
N GLY A 307 -25.03 -4.36 -8.21
CA GLY A 307 -24.87 -3.66 -6.92
C GLY A 307 -23.46 -3.13 -6.69
N ARG A 308 -22.45 -3.77 -7.28
CA ARG A 308 -21.04 -3.34 -7.20
C ARG A 308 -20.72 -2.09 -8.04
N LEU A 309 -21.64 -1.68 -8.93
CA LEU A 309 -21.44 -0.52 -9.79
C LEU A 309 -21.66 0.79 -9.02
N HIS A 310 -20.59 1.59 -8.90
CA HIS A 310 -20.64 2.96 -8.44
C HIS A 310 -20.95 3.91 -9.62
N GLY A 311 -22.16 4.36 -9.69
CA GLY A 311 -22.62 5.24 -10.75
C GLY A 311 -23.76 6.17 -10.29
N PRO A 312 -23.61 7.49 -10.50
CA PRO A 312 -22.48 8.21 -11.11
C PRO A 312 -21.17 8.02 -10.34
N ILE A 313 -20.05 7.92 -11.08
CA ILE A 313 -18.70 7.86 -10.46
C ILE A 313 -18.39 9.21 -9.80
N GLY A 314 -17.65 9.16 -8.70
CA GLY A 314 -17.18 10.34 -7.97
C GLY A 314 -18.19 10.91 -6.98
N LEU A 315 -17.73 11.92 -6.25
CA LEU A 315 -18.52 12.67 -5.27
C LEU A 315 -18.98 14.00 -5.88
N ASN A 316 -20.16 14.48 -5.48
CA ASN A 316 -20.63 15.79 -5.91
C ASN A 316 -19.89 16.89 -5.15
N LEU A 317 -18.80 17.37 -5.69
CA LEU A 317 -17.97 18.47 -5.14
C LEU A 317 -18.39 19.85 -5.68
N GLY A 318 -19.44 19.93 -6.54
CA GLY A 318 -19.91 21.18 -7.12
C GLY A 318 -19.09 21.68 -8.32
N GLY A 319 -18.04 20.99 -8.71
CA GLY A 319 -17.19 21.33 -9.86
C GLY A 319 -17.87 21.03 -11.21
N ARG A 320 -17.38 21.68 -12.29
CA ARG A 320 -17.84 21.49 -13.67
C ARG A 320 -16.71 21.17 -14.65
N GLN A 321 -15.47 21.38 -14.24
CA GLN A 321 -14.29 21.10 -15.05
C GLN A 321 -13.89 19.62 -14.92
N PRO A 322 -13.26 19.01 -15.94
CA PRO A 322 -12.78 17.63 -15.87
C PRO A 322 -11.89 17.32 -14.66
N ALA A 323 -11.09 18.27 -14.22
CA ALA A 323 -10.22 18.13 -13.05
C ALA A 323 -10.97 18.25 -11.70
N GLU A 324 -12.24 18.67 -11.73
CA GLU A 324 -13.09 18.84 -10.54
C GLU A 324 -14.17 17.75 -10.44
N THR A 325 -14.23 16.86 -11.45
CA THR A 325 -15.18 15.76 -11.54
C THR A 325 -14.60 14.49 -10.95
#